data_20a29344050bcaefc9b64a1b9576e596
#
_entry.id   20a29344050bcaefc9b64a1b9576e596
#
_cell.length_a   1.000
_cell.length_b   1.000
_cell.length_c   1.000
_cell.angle_alpha   90.00
_cell.angle_beta   90.00
_cell.angle_gamma   90.00
#
_symmetry.space_group_name_H-M   'P 1'
#
loop_
_entity.id
_entity.type
_entity.pdbx_description
1 polymer ?
#
loop_
_entity_poly.entity_id
_entity_poly.type
_entity_poly.pdbx_seq_one_letter_code
_entity_poly.pdbx_strand_id
1 'polypeptide(L)'
;MPKFKDVYAVLPVSEHSAAVAWYERWIGRRPDTEPMEGVAEWLIAGNAGIQVAHSPEAAGKSAVVIVVEDIDDTVGSLGARGVECGAIQDYDFIKLTEVADPAGNKVTFVWENPNYRPSTADD
;
A
#
# COMPACT_ATOMS: atom_id res chain seq x y z
N MET A 1 -7.52 13.37 26.76
CA MET A 1 -6.86 12.55 25.75
C MET A 1 -7.42 12.82 24.37
N PRO A 2 -6.57 13.04 23.39
CA PRO A 2 -7.07 13.16 22.04
C PRO A 2 -7.66 11.83 21.56
N LYS A 3 -8.62 11.91 20.65
CA LYS A 3 -9.24 10.73 20.05
C LYS A 3 -8.91 10.73 18.57
N PHE A 4 -8.19 9.72 18.15
CA PHE A 4 -7.80 9.57 16.74
C PHE A 4 -8.83 8.70 16.04
N LYS A 5 -9.19 9.08 14.82
CA LYS A 5 -10.20 8.37 14.05
C LYS A 5 -9.59 7.53 12.94
N ASP A 6 -8.77 8.14 12.11
CA ASP A 6 -8.18 7.49 10.95
C ASP A 6 -6.71 7.87 10.82
N VAL A 7 -5.96 7.00 10.14
CA VAL A 7 -4.56 7.25 9.81
C VAL A 7 -4.37 7.01 8.32
N TYR A 8 -3.65 7.90 7.65
CA TYR A 8 -3.34 7.76 6.24
C TYR A 8 -1.84 7.81 6.00
N ALA A 9 -1.33 6.88 5.18
CA ALA A 9 0.00 7.00 4.62
C ALA A 9 -0.11 7.92 3.40
N VAL A 10 0.72 8.95 3.34
CA VAL A 10 0.68 9.92 2.25
C VAL A 10 1.67 9.50 1.16
N LEU A 11 1.16 9.39 -0.05
CA LEU A 11 1.94 8.99 -1.23
C LEU A 11 1.93 10.15 -2.21
N PRO A 12 2.95 11.02 -2.16
CA PRO A 12 3.03 12.18 -3.04
C PRO A 12 3.31 11.78 -4.49
N VAL A 13 2.61 12.43 -5.42
CA VAL A 13 2.73 12.11 -6.84
C VAL A 13 2.83 13.40 -7.66
N SER A 14 3.43 13.30 -8.84
CA SER A 14 3.54 14.44 -9.76
C SER A 14 2.41 14.47 -10.80
N GLU A 15 1.90 13.30 -11.19
CA GLU A 15 0.82 13.16 -12.17
C GLU A 15 -0.39 12.57 -11.47
N HIS A 16 -1.22 13.41 -10.86
CA HIS A 16 -2.29 12.98 -9.96
C HIS A 16 -3.31 12.06 -10.62
N SER A 17 -3.83 12.45 -11.79
CA SER A 17 -4.85 11.64 -12.47
C SER A 17 -4.36 10.25 -12.83
N ALA A 18 -3.12 10.15 -13.33
CA ALA A 18 -2.52 8.87 -13.69
C ALA A 18 -2.29 8.00 -12.44
N ALA A 19 -1.86 8.62 -11.35
CA ALA A 19 -1.63 7.93 -10.09
C ALA A 19 -2.95 7.40 -9.51
N VAL A 20 -3.99 8.22 -9.48
CA VAL A 20 -5.31 7.80 -8.99
C VAL A 20 -5.82 6.61 -9.80
N ALA A 21 -5.71 6.66 -11.13
CA ALA A 21 -6.13 5.56 -11.98
C ALA A 21 -5.37 4.26 -11.67
N TRP A 22 -4.08 4.37 -11.39
CA TRP A 22 -3.26 3.22 -11.04
C TRP A 22 -3.70 2.60 -9.71
N TYR A 23 -3.94 3.43 -8.69
CA TYR A 23 -4.43 2.94 -7.40
C TYR A 23 -5.82 2.33 -7.50
N GLU A 24 -6.70 2.92 -8.30
CA GLU A 24 -8.04 2.36 -8.53
C GLU A 24 -8.00 0.94 -9.10
N ARG A 25 -7.01 0.63 -9.92
CA ARG A 25 -6.89 -0.70 -10.52
C ARG A 25 -6.79 -1.79 -9.47
N TRP A 26 -5.87 -1.66 -8.53
CA TRP A 26 -5.66 -2.74 -7.59
C TRP A 26 -6.49 -2.62 -6.31
N ILE A 27 -6.86 -1.41 -5.93
CA ILE A 27 -7.79 -1.24 -4.81
C ILE A 27 -9.19 -1.68 -5.22
N GLY A 28 -9.55 -1.52 -6.49
CA GLY A 28 -10.78 -2.04 -7.04
C GLY A 28 -11.98 -1.11 -6.91
N ARG A 29 -11.77 0.15 -6.52
CA ARG A 29 -12.83 1.14 -6.41
C ARG A 29 -12.27 2.54 -6.52
N ARG A 30 -13.16 3.50 -6.74
CA ARG A 30 -12.81 4.92 -6.75
C ARG A 30 -12.44 5.36 -5.34
N PRO A 31 -11.74 6.50 -5.21
CA PRO A 31 -11.43 7.03 -3.87
C PRO A 31 -12.68 7.18 -3.02
N ASP A 32 -12.55 6.88 -1.73
CA ASP A 32 -13.64 7.04 -0.77
C ASP A 32 -13.95 8.52 -0.57
N THR A 33 -12.93 9.37 -0.60
CA THR A 33 -13.03 10.82 -0.49
C THR A 33 -12.00 11.52 -1.34
N GLU A 34 -12.37 12.72 -1.78
CA GLU A 34 -11.44 13.65 -2.41
C GLU A 34 -11.62 14.97 -1.67
N PRO A 35 -10.97 15.12 -0.50
CA PRO A 35 -11.23 16.25 0.38
C PRO A 35 -10.87 17.61 -0.22
N MET A 36 -9.98 17.61 -1.21
CA MET A 36 -9.63 18.81 -1.94
C MET A 36 -9.01 18.40 -3.27
N GLU A 37 -8.89 19.35 -4.17
CA GLU A 37 -8.26 19.11 -5.47
C GLU A 37 -6.85 18.57 -5.29
N GLY A 38 -6.52 17.52 -6.03
CA GLY A 38 -5.19 16.90 -5.96
C GLY A 38 -4.98 15.98 -4.77
N VAL A 39 -6.03 15.64 -4.04
CA VAL A 39 -5.94 14.71 -2.90
C VAL A 39 -7.05 13.68 -2.99
N ALA A 40 -6.66 12.41 -3.06
CA ALA A 40 -7.60 11.29 -3.10
C ALA A 40 -7.26 10.33 -1.97
N GLU A 41 -8.28 9.81 -1.28
CA GLU A 41 -8.10 8.96 -0.11
C GLU A 41 -8.91 7.68 -0.21
N TRP A 42 -8.31 6.58 0.26
CA TRP A 42 -8.97 5.29 0.41
C TRP A 42 -8.68 4.75 1.81
N LEU A 43 -9.71 4.30 2.50
CA LEU A 43 -9.53 3.47 3.70
C LEU A 43 -9.42 2.02 3.23
N ILE A 44 -8.27 1.43 3.39
CA ILE A 44 -7.98 0.09 2.84
C ILE A 44 -8.02 -1.01 3.89
N ALA A 45 -7.91 -0.67 5.17
CA ALA A 45 -7.97 -1.63 6.26
C ALA A 45 -8.47 -0.92 7.52
N GLY A 46 -9.70 -1.21 7.94
CA GLY A 46 -10.27 -0.57 9.13
C GLY A 46 -10.21 0.95 9.04
N ASN A 47 -9.49 1.58 9.95
CA ASN A 47 -9.32 3.03 10.01
C ASN A 47 -7.96 3.47 9.47
N ALA A 48 -7.30 2.62 8.71
CA ALA A 48 -6.01 2.94 8.08
C ALA A 48 -6.17 3.00 6.58
N GLY A 49 -5.56 4.00 5.98
CA GLY A 49 -5.69 4.20 4.55
C GLY A 49 -4.48 4.81 3.88
N ILE A 50 -4.65 5.12 2.63
CA ILE A 50 -3.66 5.83 1.83
C ILE A 50 -4.26 7.12 1.30
N GLN A 51 -3.40 8.12 1.18
CA GLN A 51 -3.75 9.41 0.59
C GLN A 51 -2.78 9.66 -0.57
N VAL A 52 -3.32 9.78 -1.77
CA VAL A 52 -2.54 10.09 -2.97
C VAL A 52 -2.66 11.60 -3.19
N ALA A 53 -1.56 12.30 -3.01
CA ALA A 53 -1.55 13.76 -2.98
C ALA A 53 -0.65 14.33 -4.06
N HIS A 54 -1.12 15.35 -4.77
CA HIS A 54 -0.31 16.05 -5.76
C HIS A 54 0.74 16.89 -5.03
N SER A 55 1.99 16.46 -5.14
CA SER A 55 3.13 17.17 -4.56
C SER A 55 4.39 16.81 -5.36
N PRO A 56 4.66 17.53 -6.45
CA PRO A 56 5.78 17.17 -7.32
C PRO A 56 7.14 17.13 -6.63
N GLU A 57 7.37 17.99 -5.65
CA GLU A 57 8.67 18.07 -4.97
C GLU A 57 8.94 16.82 -4.13
N ALA A 58 7.90 16.21 -3.58
CA ALA A 58 8.02 15.03 -2.73
C ALA A 58 7.71 13.72 -3.47
N ALA A 59 7.32 13.82 -4.74
CA ALA A 59 6.82 12.67 -5.50
C ALA A 59 7.82 11.52 -5.56
N GLY A 60 7.32 10.30 -5.35
CA GLY A 60 8.11 9.09 -5.50
C GLY A 60 9.02 8.73 -4.33
N LYS A 61 8.98 9.49 -3.26
CA LYS A 61 9.90 9.32 -2.12
C LYS A 61 9.27 8.70 -0.89
N SER A 62 8.03 8.26 -0.99
CA SER A 62 7.31 7.66 0.13
C SER A 62 7.08 6.18 -0.06
N ALA A 63 6.71 5.51 1.02
CA ALA A 63 6.45 4.08 1.00
C ALA A 63 5.32 3.76 1.97
N VAL A 64 4.61 2.68 1.69
CA VAL A 64 3.59 2.14 2.58
C VAL A 64 3.73 0.63 2.63
N VAL A 65 3.48 0.06 3.80
CA VAL A 65 3.44 -1.38 3.99
C VAL A 65 2.01 -1.79 4.26
N ILE A 66 1.52 -2.74 3.49
CA ILE A 66 0.17 -3.28 3.63
C ILE A 66 0.29 -4.75 3.98
N VAL A 67 -0.23 -5.14 5.14
CA VAL A 67 -0.23 -6.54 5.55
C VAL A 67 -1.43 -7.22 4.92
N VAL A 68 -1.19 -8.37 4.29
CA VAL A 68 -2.22 -9.13 3.57
C VAL A 68 -2.39 -10.53 4.18
N GLU A 69 -3.55 -11.11 3.99
CA GLU A 69 -3.83 -12.45 4.53
C GLU A 69 -3.25 -13.56 3.67
N ASP A 70 -3.06 -13.33 2.37
CA ASP A 70 -2.56 -14.31 1.42
C ASP A 70 -1.76 -13.59 0.35
N ILE A 71 -0.44 -13.80 0.34
CA ILE A 71 0.44 -13.09 -0.60
C ILE A 71 0.26 -13.56 -2.03
N ASP A 72 0.03 -14.85 -2.25
CA ASP A 72 -0.14 -15.39 -3.59
C ASP A 72 -1.43 -14.88 -4.21
N ASP A 73 -2.51 -14.83 -3.43
CA ASP A 73 -3.78 -14.26 -3.86
C ASP A 73 -3.64 -12.79 -4.20
N THR A 74 -2.90 -12.04 -3.38
CA THR A 74 -2.63 -10.63 -3.61
C THR A 74 -1.91 -10.42 -4.93
N VAL A 75 -0.80 -11.13 -5.15
CA VAL A 75 -0.01 -11.02 -6.38
C VAL A 75 -0.86 -11.38 -7.59
N GLY A 76 -1.64 -12.46 -7.51
CA GLY A 76 -2.52 -12.88 -8.60
C GLY A 76 -3.59 -11.85 -8.91
N SER A 77 -4.20 -11.26 -7.89
CA SER A 77 -5.23 -10.24 -8.04
C SER A 77 -4.67 -8.97 -8.69
N LEU A 78 -3.51 -8.51 -8.23
CA LEU A 78 -2.88 -7.33 -8.81
C LEU A 78 -2.47 -7.58 -10.26
N GLY A 79 -1.88 -8.74 -10.54
CA GLY A 79 -1.49 -9.11 -11.90
C GLY A 79 -2.67 -9.14 -12.86
N ALA A 80 -3.82 -9.67 -12.42
CA ALA A 80 -5.03 -9.71 -13.21
C ALA A 80 -5.55 -8.31 -13.55
N ARG A 81 -5.17 -7.32 -12.78
CA ARG A 81 -5.57 -5.91 -12.97
C ARG A 81 -4.45 -5.08 -13.61
N GLY A 82 -3.43 -5.72 -14.13
CA GLY A 82 -2.34 -5.06 -14.84
C GLY A 82 -1.28 -4.43 -13.95
N VAL A 83 -1.21 -4.84 -12.69
CA VAL A 83 -0.18 -4.37 -11.77
C VAL A 83 0.73 -5.55 -11.42
N GLU A 84 1.93 -5.55 -11.99
CA GLU A 84 2.87 -6.64 -11.78
C GLU A 84 3.74 -6.38 -10.56
N CYS A 85 3.70 -7.32 -9.63
CA CYS A 85 4.52 -7.28 -8.43
C CYS A 85 5.91 -7.83 -8.72
N GLY A 86 6.89 -7.40 -7.95
CA GLY A 86 8.20 -8.03 -7.94
C GLY A 86 8.13 -9.48 -7.45
N ALA A 87 9.25 -10.18 -7.50
CA ALA A 87 9.32 -11.54 -7.00
C ALA A 87 9.00 -11.56 -5.50
N ILE A 88 8.26 -12.60 -5.09
CA ILE A 88 7.97 -12.81 -3.67
C ILE A 88 9.27 -13.21 -2.97
N GLN A 89 9.59 -12.50 -1.89
CA GLN A 89 10.74 -12.78 -1.05
C GLN A 89 10.25 -13.51 0.20
N ASP A 90 10.81 -14.67 0.47
CA ASP A 90 10.39 -15.51 1.58
C ASP A 90 11.49 -15.54 2.65
N TYR A 91 11.16 -15.03 3.83
CA TYR A 91 12.08 -14.95 4.97
C TYR A 91 11.62 -15.83 6.12
N ASP A 92 10.74 -16.79 5.89
CA ASP A 92 10.08 -17.65 6.88
C ASP A 92 9.10 -16.89 7.76
N PHE A 93 9.53 -15.85 8.47
CA PHE A 93 8.64 -15.09 9.35
C PHE A 93 7.71 -14.17 8.57
N ILE A 94 8.12 -13.73 7.39
CA ILE A 94 7.29 -12.93 6.48
C ILE A 94 7.56 -13.35 5.03
N LYS A 95 6.58 -13.10 4.18
CA LYS A 95 6.74 -13.08 2.74
C LYS A 95 6.33 -11.72 2.25
N LEU A 96 7.06 -11.14 1.32
CA LEU A 96 6.74 -9.82 0.82
C LEU A 96 7.00 -9.68 -0.67
N THR A 97 6.31 -8.72 -1.25
CA THR A 97 6.55 -8.26 -2.61
C THR A 97 6.33 -6.76 -2.66
N GLU A 98 6.85 -6.13 -3.69
CA GLU A 98 6.82 -4.67 -3.80
C GLU A 98 6.42 -4.24 -5.19
N VAL A 99 5.65 -3.15 -5.27
CA VAL A 99 5.37 -2.46 -6.52
C VAL A 99 5.71 -0.99 -6.34
N ALA A 100 6.03 -0.32 -7.44
CA ALA A 100 6.21 1.12 -7.46
C ALA A 100 5.01 1.74 -8.17
N ASP A 101 4.48 2.84 -7.59
CA ASP A 101 3.43 3.58 -8.26
C ASP A 101 4.04 4.40 -9.42
N PRO A 102 3.21 5.07 -10.24
CA PRO A 102 3.75 5.83 -11.38
C PRO A 102 4.76 6.92 -11.03
N ALA A 103 4.73 7.42 -9.80
CA ALA A 103 5.70 8.43 -9.34
C ALA A 103 6.96 7.80 -8.75
N GLY A 104 6.92 6.52 -8.41
CA GLY A 104 8.03 5.83 -7.78
C GLY A 104 7.86 5.54 -6.29
N ASN A 105 6.73 5.92 -5.69
CA ASN A 105 6.44 5.54 -4.31
C ASN A 105 6.30 4.03 -4.23
N LYS A 106 6.75 3.46 -3.13
CA LYS A 106 6.78 2.00 -2.97
C LYS A 106 5.60 1.51 -2.14
N VAL A 107 4.91 0.50 -2.67
CA VAL A 107 3.87 -0.20 -1.94
C VAL A 107 4.36 -1.61 -1.72
N THR A 108 4.54 -1.99 -0.45
CA THR A 108 5.01 -3.31 -0.07
C THR A 108 3.86 -4.09 0.52
N PHE A 109 3.61 -5.28 -0.02
CA PHE A 109 2.61 -6.20 0.51
C PHE A 109 3.32 -7.26 1.31
N VAL A 110 2.88 -7.49 2.55
CA VAL A 110 3.53 -8.39 3.49
C VAL A 110 2.54 -9.40 4.04
N TRP A 111 2.91 -10.66 3.97
CA TRP A 111 2.20 -11.72 4.69
C TRP A 111 3.03 -12.09 5.92
N GLU A 112 2.39 -12.11 7.08
CA GLU A 112 3.05 -12.47 8.32
C GLU A 112 2.74 -13.93 8.65
N ASN A 113 3.78 -14.73 8.90
CA ASN A 113 3.59 -16.14 9.18
C ASN A 113 2.99 -16.33 10.59
N PRO A 114 1.74 -16.79 10.71
CA PRO A 114 1.11 -16.94 12.01
C PRO A 114 1.74 -18.04 12.87
N ASN A 115 2.50 -18.92 12.24
CA ASN A 115 3.14 -20.04 12.94
C ASN A 115 4.59 -19.77 13.31
N TYR A 116 5.12 -18.60 12.91
CA TYR A 116 6.49 -18.26 13.24
C TYR A 116 6.65 -17.96 14.71
N ARG A 117 7.68 -18.51 15.31
CA ARG A 117 8.04 -18.28 16.69
C ARG A 117 9.50 -17.86 16.74
N PRO A 118 9.79 -16.57 16.89
CA PRO A 118 11.17 -16.14 16.98
C PRO A 118 11.85 -16.77 18.18
N SER A 119 13.10 -17.19 18.00
CA SER A 119 13.91 -17.66 19.08
C SER A 119 14.53 -16.45 19.79
N THR A 120 14.25 -16.29 21.06
CA THR A 120 14.84 -15.22 21.84
C THR A 120 15.60 -15.82 23.01
N ALA A 121 16.61 -15.09 23.47
CA ALA A 121 17.42 -15.56 24.59
C ALA A 121 16.62 -15.65 25.89
N ASP A 122 15.51 -14.96 25.96
CA ASP A 122 14.68 -14.87 27.16
C ASP A 122 13.53 -15.85 27.17
N ASP A 123 13.35 -16.58 26.13
CA ASP A 123 12.26 -17.56 26.01
C ASP A 123 12.53 -18.81 26.85
#